data_08096ba8d129174a3e9bc9e4a997421d
#
_entry.id   08096ba8d129174a3e9bc9e4a997421d
#
_cell.length_a   1.000
_cell.length_b   1.000
_cell.length_c   1.000
_cell.angle_alpha   90.00
_cell.angle_beta   90.00
_cell.angle_gamma   90.00
#
_symmetry.space_group_name_H-M   'P 1'
#
loop_
_entity.id
_entity.type
_entity.pdbx_description
1 polymer ?
#
loop_
_entity_poly.entity_id
_entity_poly.type
_entity_poly.pdbx_seq_one_letter_code
_entity_poly.pdbx_strand_id
1 'polypeptide(L)'
;LKLWVRFDGNAIRKSLQQQGQAYWGNERPDTLVWLAVEDRGKRYVVSADDGTDVHQQIALAAKQRGLPIVFPLMDLEDQSKVRFSDIWGGFFENVTAASRRYNPQAVLVGRLNRSSSGGWSSRWHLEVAGRPSAWSDSSQQLNTLSQKGIDDTADLLASRFAVARTGGTANTVSISVSGVDSLNDYARLSAYLKGLTAVVDVQAERVAGAEIDYALQLNGSLDDLTRTVSIGTVLEPIISETPGQFRLRQ
;
A
#
# COMPACT_ATOMS: atom_id res chain seq x y z
N LEU A 1 -4.96 37.39 -1.76
CA LEU A 1 -5.92 36.65 -2.61
C LEU A 1 -5.69 35.14 -2.38
N LYS A 2 -6.72 34.40 -1.94
CA LYS A 2 -6.67 32.92 -1.86
C LYS A 2 -7.54 32.36 -2.99
N LEU A 3 -6.99 31.46 -3.80
CA LEU A 3 -7.72 30.73 -4.83
C LEU A 3 -8.12 29.36 -4.27
N TRP A 4 -9.40 29.05 -4.30
CA TRP A 4 -9.91 27.71 -3.97
C TRP A 4 -10.21 26.98 -5.27
N VAL A 5 -9.59 25.83 -5.47
CA VAL A 5 -9.81 24.98 -6.63
C VAL A 5 -10.36 23.63 -6.16
N ARG A 6 -11.45 23.18 -6.74
CA ARG A 6 -12.04 21.87 -6.50
C ARG A 6 -11.90 21.02 -7.75
N PHE A 7 -11.31 19.85 -7.61
CA PHE A 7 -11.18 18.88 -8.68
C PHE A 7 -12.21 17.77 -8.56
N ASP A 8 -12.78 17.35 -9.69
CA ASP A 8 -13.59 16.14 -9.77
C ASP A 8 -12.64 14.94 -10.01
N GLY A 9 -12.56 14.03 -9.04
CA GLY A 9 -11.70 12.84 -9.12
C GLY A 9 -12.06 11.92 -10.30
N ASN A 10 -13.33 11.85 -10.69
CA ASN A 10 -13.78 11.06 -11.84
C ASN A 10 -13.33 11.67 -13.15
N ALA A 11 -13.39 13.00 -13.27
CA ALA A 11 -12.93 13.71 -14.46
C ALA A 11 -11.40 13.56 -14.62
N ILE A 12 -10.64 13.68 -13.52
CA ILE A 12 -9.19 13.47 -13.53
C ILE A 12 -8.87 12.04 -13.96
N ARG A 13 -9.53 11.04 -13.38
CA ARG A 13 -9.32 9.63 -13.72
C ARG A 13 -9.58 9.38 -15.21
N LYS A 14 -10.69 9.88 -15.75
CA LYS A 14 -10.99 9.76 -17.18
C LYS A 14 -9.92 10.40 -18.06
N SER A 15 -9.44 11.58 -17.68
CA SER A 15 -8.38 12.28 -18.42
C SER A 15 -7.07 11.49 -18.44
N LEU A 16 -6.63 10.95 -17.28
CA LEU A 16 -5.45 10.10 -17.17
C LEU A 16 -5.57 8.82 -18.01
N GLN A 17 -6.73 8.16 -17.94
CA GLN A 17 -7.01 6.96 -18.71
C GLN A 17 -7.02 7.22 -20.23
N GLN A 18 -7.56 8.35 -20.69
CA GLN A 18 -7.54 8.74 -22.10
C GLN A 18 -6.11 8.98 -22.62
N GLN A 19 -5.21 9.42 -21.74
CA GLN A 19 -3.81 9.64 -22.06
C GLN A 19 -2.92 8.41 -21.84
N GLY A 20 -3.50 7.24 -21.51
CA GLY A 20 -2.76 6.02 -21.24
C GLY A 20 -1.92 6.06 -19.97
N GLN A 21 -2.18 7.03 -19.09
CA GLN A 21 -1.44 7.16 -17.84
C GLN A 21 -1.95 6.16 -16.80
N ALA A 22 -1.02 5.52 -16.10
CA ALA A 22 -1.36 4.67 -14.99
C ALA A 22 -1.97 5.48 -13.85
N TYR A 23 -3.03 4.97 -13.25
CA TYR A 23 -3.69 5.58 -12.11
C TYR A 23 -3.68 4.61 -10.93
N TRP A 24 -3.17 5.07 -9.79
CA TRP A 24 -3.23 4.34 -8.55
C TRP A 24 -4.46 4.81 -7.74
N GLY A 25 -5.43 3.93 -7.61
CA GLY A 25 -6.73 4.22 -6.99
C GLY A 25 -6.68 4.38 -5.47
N ASN A 26 -7.84 4.18 -4.85
CA ASN A 26 -8.00 4.33 -3.40
C ASN A 26 -7.44 3.13 -2.61
N GLU A 27 -7.41 1.95 -3.22
CA GLU A 27 -6.80 0.76 -2.60
C GLU A 27 -5.29 0.94 -2.57
N ARG A 28 -4.77 1.17 -1.39
CA ARG A 28 -3.34 1.38 -1.14
C ARG A 28 -2.89 0.47 -0.02
N PRO A 29 -1.73 -0.19 -0.14
CA PRO A 29 -1.28 -1.13 0.87
C PRO A 29 -0.98 -0.41 2.19
N ASP A 30 -1.57 -0.92 3.28
CA ASP A 30 -1.18 -0.51 4.63
C ASP A 30 0.30 -0.85 4.83
N THR A 31 1.09 0.18 5.06
CA THR A 31 2.55 0.09 5.11
C THR A 31 3.04 0.26 6.55
N LEU A 32 3.55 -0.82 7.14
CA LEU A 32 4.22 -0.75 8.45
C LEU A 32 5.64 -0.23 8.28
N VAL A 33 6.00 0.81 9.04
CA VAL A 33 7.30 1.49 8.94
C VAL A 33 8.15 1.22 10.18
N TRP A 34 9.17 0.39 10.04
CA TRP A 34 10.22 0.20 11.04
C TRP A 34 11.38 1.16 10.74
N LEU A 35 11.61 2.12 11.61
CA LEU A 35 12.60 3.17 11.37
C LEU A 35 13.59 3.29 12.52
N ALA A 36 14.86 2.96 12.26
CA ALA A 36 15.96 3.16 13.19
C ALA A 36 16.69 4.47 12.87
N VAL A 37 16.92 5.27 13.89
CA VAL A 37 17.55 6.58 13.77
C VAL A 37 18.80 6.64 14.63
N GLU A 38 19.90 7.14 14.06
CA GLU A 38 21.10 7.57 14.77
C GLU A 38 21.32 9.06 14.53
N ASP A 39 21.08 9.86 15.57
CA ASP A 39 21.31 11.30 15.55
C ASP A 39 22.34 11.69 16.62
N ARG A 40 23.52 12.06 16.19
CA ARG A 40 24.62 12.53 17.08
C ARG A 40 24.90 11.56 18.25
N GLY A 41 24.92 10.28 17.94
CA GLY A 41 25.19 9.21 18.92
C GLY A 41 23.95 8.74 19.70
N LYS A 42 22.81 9.40 19.58
CA LYS A 42 21.54 8.92 20.12
C LYS A 42 20.92 7.93 19.14
N ARG A 43 20.62 6.73 19.62
CA ARG A 43 20.01 5.64 18.83
C ARG A 43 18.63 5.30 19.35
N TYR A 44 17.66 5.23 18.46
CA TYR A 44 16.29 4.86 18.81
C TYR A 44 15.55 4.26 17.60
N VAL A 45 14.46 3.55 17.88
CA VAL A 45 13.48 3.11 16.88
C VAL A 45 12.26 3.98 17.04
N VAL A 46 11.72 4.49 15.93
CA VAL A 46 10.53 5.33 15.92
C VAL A 46 9.30 4.48 16.23
N SER A 47 8.48 4.93 17.19
CA SER A 47 7.23 4.30 17.60
C SER A 47 6.01 5.10 17.17
N ALA A 48 4.82 4.49 17.29
CA ALA A 48 3.55 5.14 16.96
C ALA A 48 3.29 6.43 17.79
N ASP A 49 3.74 6.43 19.05
CA ASP A 49 3.56 7.57 19.96
C ASP A 49 4.79 8.50 20.02
N ASP A 50 5.73 8.33 19.09
CA ASP A 50 6.96 9.12 19.06
C ASP A 50 6.66 10.54 18.55
N GLY A 51 6.92 11.54 19.38
CA GLY A 51 6.78 12.95 19.02
C GLY A 51 8.01 13.56 18.32
N THR A 52 8.98 12.76 17.90
CA THR A 52 10.21 13.27 17.28
C THR A 52 9.96 13.94 15.92
N ASP A 53 10.86 14.85 15.54
CA ASP A 53 10.83 15.48 14.21
C ASP A 53 10.84 14.44 13.08
N VAL A 54 11.58 13.34 13.26
CA VAL A 54 11.64 12.25 12.27
C VAL A 54 10.27 11.62 12.06
N HIS A 55 9.57 11.25 13.14
CA HIS A 55 8.21 10.71 13.07
C HIS A 55 7.26 11.67 12.33
N GLN A 56 7.26 12.95 12.73
CA GLN A 56 6.38 13.96 12.14
C GLN A 56 6.66 14.17 10.64
N GLN A 57 7.94 14.22 10.23
CA GLN A 57 8.33 14.43 8.84
C GLN A 57 7.92 13.24 7.95
N ILE A 58 8.13 12.02 8.41
CA ILE A 58 7.73 10.80 7.69
C ILE A 58 6.20 10.72 7.57
N ALA A 59 5.47 10.97 8.67
CA ALA A 59 4.01 10.96 8.67
C ALA A 59 3.42 12.03 7.74
N LEU A 60 4.00 13.25 7.74
CA LEU A 60 3.59 14.33 6.85
C LEU A 60 3.83 13.97 5.36
N ALA A 61 5.01 13.46 5.04
CA ALA A 61 5.35 13.02 3.68
C ALA A 61 4.38 11.93 3.19
N ALA A 62 4.10 10.93 4.03
CA ALA A 62 3.16 9.87 3.72
C ALA A 62 1.74 10.40 3.47
N LYS A 63 1.27 11.32 4.32
CA LYS A 63 -0.03 12.00 4.14
C LYS A 63 -0.12 12.76 2.82
N GLN A 64 0.95 13.47 2.43
CA GLN A 64 0.99 14.21 1.16
C GLN A 64 0.92 13.30 -0.06
N ARG A 65 1.50 12.10 0.03
CA ARG A 65 1.44 11.06 -1.01
C ARG A 65 0.18 10.19 -0.93
N GLY A 66 -0.65 10.37 0.11
CA GLY A 66 -1.80 9.53 0.38
C GLY A 66 -1.41 8.07 0.65
N LEU A 67 -0.22 7.83 1.20
CA LEU A 67 0.26 6.50 1.58
C LEU A 67 -0.18 6.20 3.02
N PRO A 68 -1.00 5.17 3.26
CA PRO A 68 -1.34 4.76 4.62
C PRO A 68 -0.12 4.12 5.28
N ILE A 69 0.40 4.76 6.32
CA ILE A 69 1.50 4.22 7.11
C ILE A 69 1.10 4.02 8.56
N VAL A 70 1.71 3.01 9.17
CA VAL A 70 1.62 2.72 10.60
C VAL A 70 3.04 2.54 11.14
N PHE A 71 3.33 3.11 12.31
CA PHE A 71 4.55 2.80 13.04
C PHE A 71 4.29 1.71 14.09
N PRO A 72 5.29 0.91 14.47
CA PRO A 72 5.16 -0.08 15.54
C PRO A 72 4.85 0.61 16.87
N LEU A 73 4.12 -0.05 17.74
CA LEU A 73 3.83 0.44 19.09
C LEU A 73 5.09 0.51 19.96
N MET A 74 6.09 -0.32 19.64
CA MET A 74 7.30 -0.49 20.44
C MET A 74 7.00 -0.85 21.90
N ASP A 75 5.92 -1.62 22.11
CA ASP A 75 5.58 -2.22 23.40
C ASP A 75 6.55 -3.36 23.77
N LEU A 76 6.33 -4.01 24.91
CA LEU A 76 7.20 -5.09 25.38
C LEU A 76 7.29 -6.24 24.37
N GLU A 77 6.23 -6.50 23.62
CA GLU A 77 6.24 -7.55 22.59
C GLU A 77 7.15 -7.17 21.43
N ASP A 78 7.03 -5.96 20.89
CA ASP A 78 7.89 -5.49 19.82
C ASP A 78 9.34 -5.43 20.24
N GLN A 79 9.62 -4.85 21.43
CA GLN A 79 10.99 -4.73 21.98
C GLN A 79 11.65 -6.09 22.24
N SER A 80 10.86 -7.12 22.51
CA SER A 80 11.38 -8.49 22.68
C SER A 80 11.80 -9.13 21.37
N LYS A 81 11.17 -8.74 20.25
CA LYS A 81 11.36 -9.33 18.91
C LYS A 81 12.29 -8.53 18.02
N VAL A 82 12.26 -7.18 18.10
CA VAL A 82 13.04 -6.29 17.24
C VAL A 82 13.80 -5.28 18.07
N ARG A 83 15.13 -5.32 17.91
CA ARG A 83 16.07 -4.35 18.50
C ARG A 83 16.51 -3.34 17.44
N PHE A 84 17.04 -2.21 17.90
CA PHE A 84 17.68 -1.24 17.00
C PHE A 84 18.71 -1.91 16.07
N SER A 85 19.52 -2.85 16.62
CA SER A 85 20.53 -3.59 15.85
C SER A 85 19.95 -4.41 14.70
N ASP A 86 18.73 -4.95 14.83
CA ASP A 86 18.12 -5.77 13.80
C ASP A 86 17.75 -4.91 12.58
N ILE A 87 17.13 -3.75 12.82
CA ILE A 87 16.82 -2.78 11.77
C ILE A 87 18.13 -2.23 11.18
N TRP A 88 19.08 -1.83 12.06
CA TRP A 88 20.34 -1.22 11.64
C TRP A 88 21.24 -2.17 10.88
N GLY A 89 21.28 -3.41 11.28
CA GLY A 89 22.06 -4.48 10.64
C GLY A 89 21.43 -5.06 9.38
N GLY A 90 20.13 -4.83 9.17
CA GLY A 90 19.39 -5.41 8.04
C GLY A 90 18.99 -6.87 8.28
N PHE A 91 18.75 -7.25 9.53
CA PHE A 91 18.21 -8.58 9.89
C PHE A 91 16.69 -8.60 9.68
N PHE A 92 16.28 -8.57 8.42
CA PHE A 92 14.88 -8.39 8.03
C PHE A 92 13.96 -9.53 8.46
N GLU A 93 14.50 -10.72 8.71
CA GLU A 93 13.71 -11.88 9.19
C GLU A 93 13.02 -11.58 10.53
N ASN A 94 13.76 -10.99 11.51
CA ASN A 94 13.21 -10.60 12.79
C ASN A 94 12.13 -9.52 12.64
N VAL A 95 12.40 -8.52 11.79
CA VAL A 95 11.47 -7.43 11.51
C VAL A 95 10.19 -7.97 10.86
N THR A 96 10.32 -8.85 9.86
CA THR A 96 9.17 -9.47 9.18
C THR A 96 8.35 -10.32 10.15
N ALA A 97 9.00 -11.10 11.03
CA ALA A 97 8.31 -11.91 12.03
C ALA A 97 7.51 -11.04 13.02
N ALA A 98 8.08 -9.94 13.49
CA ALA A 98 7.39 -9.00 14.38
C ALA A 98 6.26 -8.24 13.66
N SER A 99 6.42 -7.97 12.38
CA SER A 99 5.42 -7.25 11.56
C SER A 99 4.09 -8.00 11.44
N ARG A 100 4.08 -9.33 11.57
CA ARG A 100 2.88 -10.16 11.38
C ARG A 100 1.72 -9.77 12.30
N ARG A 101 1.97 -9.28 13.51
CA ARG A 101 0.92 -8.84 14.45
C ARG A 101 0.13 -7.63 13.93
N TYR A 102 0.73 -6.82 13.07
CA TYR A 102 0.12 -5.63 12.46
C TYR A 102 -0.63 -5.95 11.16
N ASN A 103 -0.47 -7.18 10.63
CA ASN A 103 -1.06 -7.63 9.37
C ASN A 103 -0.87 -6.62 8.22
N PRO A 104 0.33 -6.05 7.99
CA PRO A 104 0.54 -5.07 6.95
C PRO A 104 0.62 -5.73 5.57
N GLN A 105 0.21 -5.00 4.52
CA GLN A 105 0.40 -5.45 3.14
C GLN A 105 1.79 -5.09 2.60
N ALA A 106 2.44 -4.08 3.20
CA ALA A 106 3.82 -3.71 2.89
C ALA A 106 4.59 -3.43 4.17
N VAL A 107 5.87 -3.79 4.19
CA VAL A 107 6.80 -3.48 5.29
C VAL A 107 7.92 -2.61 4.75
N LEU A 108 8.03 -1.39 5.27
CA LEU A 108 9.10 -0.45 4.97
C LEU A 108 10.07 -0.41 6.15
N VAL A 109 11.32 -0.78 5.90
CA VAL A 109 12.39 -0.73 6.91
C VAL A 109 13.35 0.39 6.53
N GLY A 110 13.53 1.36 7.42
CA GLY A 110 14.38 2.52 7.21
C GLY A 110 15.48 2.66 8.24
N ARG A 111 16.61 3.19 7.80
CA ARG A 111 17.72 3.64 8.65
C ARG A 111 18.04 5.07 8.31
N LEU A 112 18.01 5.94 9.30
CA LEU A 112 18.42 7.34 9.17
C LEU A 112 19.64 7.59 10.02
N ASN A 113 20.69 8.14 9.43
CA ASN A 113 21.92 8.49 10.11
C ASN A 113 22.24 9.98 9.89
N ARG A 114 22.49 10.68 10.99
CA ARG A 114 23.02 12.03 10.92
C ARG A 114 24.55 12.00 11.05
N SER A 115 25.23 12.52 10.03
CA SER A 115 26.67 12.61 10.03
C SER A 115 27.19 13.65 11.02
N SER A 116 28.46 13.54 11.41
CA SER A 116 29.14 14.56 12.23
C SER A 116 29.19 15.93 11.56
N SER A 117 29.16 15.98 10.22
CA SER A 117 29.12 17.21 9.42
C SER A 117 27.70 17.82 9.32
N GLY A 118 26.67 17.17 9.93
CA GLY A 118 25.30 17.67 10.00
C GLY A 118 24.35 17.20 8.90
N GLY A 119 24.86 16.56 7.85
CA GLY A 119 24.03 15.97 6.80
C GLY A 119 23.38 14.66 7.25
N TRP A 120 22.33 14.26 6.55
CA TRP A 120 21.60 13.03 6.77
C TRP A 120 21.80 12.04 5.64
N SER A 121 21.82 10.76 5.96
CA SER A 121 21.75 9.66 5.00
C SER A 121 20.66 8.69 5.40
N SER A 122 20.03 8.06 4.41
CA SER A 122 19.02 7.04 4.61
C SER A 122 19.34 5.78 3.82
N ARG A 123 18.86 4.66 4.33
CA ARG A 123 18.80 3.40 3.59
C ARG A 123 17.44 2.76 3.86
N TRP A 124 16.78 2.41 2.79
CA TRP A 124 15.43 1.88 2.81
C TRP A 124 15.38 0.47 2.24
N HIS A 125 14.49 -0.32 2.78
CA HIS A 125 14.13 -1.64 2.27
C HIS A 125 12.61 -1.77 2.34
N LEU A 126 11.98 -1.98 1.19
CA LEU A 126 10.54 -2.19 1.06
C LEU A 126 10.29 -3.63 0.67
N GLU A 127 9.44 -4.31 1.44
CA GLU A 127 8.92 -5.62 1.10
C GLU A 127 7.40 -5.54 0.89
N VAL A 128 6.94 -6.01 -0.27
CA VAL A 128 5.52 -6.10 -0.59
C VAL A 128 5.29 -7.26 -1.56
N ALA A 129 4.30 -8.10 -1.25
CA ALA A 129 3.96 -9.30 -2.02
C ALA A 129 5.18 -10.22 -2.30
N GLY A 130 6.07 -10.39 -1.31
CA GLY A 130 7.27 -11.23 -1.43
C GLY A 130 8.37 -10.67 -2.35
N ARG A 131 8.29 -9.39 -2.75
CA ARG A 131 9.25 -8.74 -3.64
C ARG A 131 9.97 -7.62 -2.91
N PRO A 132 11.26 -7.80 -2.55
CA PRO A 132 12.03 -6.75 -1.91
C PRO A 132 12.53 -5.69 -2.91
N SER A 133 12.68 -4.46 -2.43
CA SER A 133 13.39 -3.37 -3.09
C SER A 133 14.20 -2.61 -2.06
N ALA A 134 15.38 -2.11 -2.45
CA ALA A 134 16.24 -1.35 -1.56
C ALA A 134 16.85 -0.16 -2.29
N TRP A 135 16.97 0.97 -1.58
CA TRP A 135 17.62 2.18 -2.08
C TRP A 135 18.25 2.97 -0.94
N SER A 136 19.02 3.99 -1.28
CA SER A 136 19.66 4.87 -0.31
C SER A 136 19.77 6.28 -0.86
N ASP A 137 19.65 7.26 0.03
CA ASP A 137 19.73 8.68 -0.29
C ASP A 137 20.52 9.44 0.76
N SER A 138 20.89 10.68 0.41
CA SER A 138 21.50 11.62 1.35
C SER A 138 21.01 13.05 1.08
N SER A 139 20.93 13.86 2.14
CA SER A 139 20.52 15.27 2.06
C SER A 139 21.09 16.03 3.25
N GLN A 140 21.28 17.34 3.08
CA GLN A 140 21.61 18.22 4.21
C GLN A 140 20.42 18.42 5.16
N GLN A 141 19.21 18.21 4.67
CA GLN A 141 17.97 18.46 5.42
C GLN A 141 17.18 17.17 5.64
N LEU A 142 16.72 16.94 6.87
CA LEU A 142 15.92 15.79 7.24
C LEU A 142 14.60 15.73 6.47
N ASN A 143 13.90 16.88 6.36
CA ASN A 143 12.61 16.95 5.65
C ASN A 143 12.73 16.52 4.17
N THR A 144 13.77 16.97 3.48
CA THR A 144 14.03 16.59 2.08
C THR A 144 14.29 15.08 1.97
N LEU A 145 15.07 14.52 2.90
CA LEU A 145 15.40 13.11 2.91
C LEU A 145 14.16 12.25 3.23
N SER A 146 13.36 12.68 4.22
CA SER A 146 12.12 12.00 4.61
C SER A 146 11.10 12.01 3.47
N GLN A 147 10.92 13.18 2.85
CA GLN A 147 10.02 13.33 1.69
C GLN A 147 10.45 12.38 0.56
N LYS A 148 11.74 12.41 0.20
CA LYS A 148 12.25 11.56 -0.87
C LYS A 148 12.10 10.08 -0.57
N GLY A 149 12.39 9.62 0.65
CA GLY A 149 12.24 8.21 1.04
C GLY A 149 10.79 7.72 0.91
N ILE A 150 9.83 8.56 1.27
CA ILE A 150 8.39 8.25 1.14
C ILE A 150 7.94 8.38 -0.32
N ASP A 151 8.43 9.36 -1.08
CA ASP A 151 8.11 9.50 -2.50
C ASP A 151 8.58 8.27 -3.29
N ASP A 152 9.81 7.83 -3.10
CA ASP A 152 10.35 6.62 -3.73
C ASP A 152 9.55 5.36 -3.31
N THR A 153 9.14 5.27 -2.03
CA THR A 153 8.26 4.19 -1.55
C THR A 153 6.92 4.21 -2.28
N ALA A 154 6.27 5.37 -2.36
CA ALA A 154 4.97 5.51 -3.02
C ALA A 154 5.07 5.22 -4.53
N ASP A 155 6.15 5.64 -5.18
CA ASP A 155 6.38 5.38 -6.61
C ASP A 155 6.64 3.90 -6.89
N LEU A 156 7.39 3.21 -6.03
CA LEU A 156 7.58 1.75 -6.10
C LEU A 156 6.26 0.99 -5.90
N LEU A 157 5.46 1.38 -4.92
CA LEU A 157 4.13 0.79 -4.70
C LEU A 157 3.20 1.09 -5.88
N ALA A 158 3.18 2.33 -6.38
CA ALA A 158 2.40 2.70 -7.54
C ALA A 158 2.80 1.89 -8.78
N SER A 159 4.10 1.67 -9.03
CA SER A 159 4.56 0.85 -10.15
C SER A 159 4.06 -0.61 -10.08
N ARG A 160 3.72 -1.10 -8.90
CA ARG A 160 3.23 -2.47 -8.68
C ARG A 160 1.71 -2.59 -8.69
N PHE A 161 1.00 -1.54 -8.28
CA PHE A 161 -0.45 -1.56 -8.05
C PHE A 161 -1.23 -0.57 -8.91
N ALA A 162 -0.59 0.43 -9.54
CA ALA A 162 -1.27 1.30 -10.47
C ALA A 162 -1.65 0.55 -11.75
N VAL A 163 -2.88 0.73 -12.19
CA VAL A 163 -3.40 0.10 -13.41
C VAL A 163 -3.30 1.10 -14.55
N ALA A 164 -2.53 0.74 -15.59
CA ALA A 164 -2.52 1.45 -16.86
C ALA A 164 -3.61 0.87 -17.78
N ARG A 165 -4.30 1.72 -18.53
CA ARG A 165 -5.15 1.25 -19.62
C ARG A 165 -4.22 0.70 -20.73
N THR A 166 -4.12 -0.61 -20.85
CA THR A 166 -3.60 -1.22 -22.06
C THR A 166 -4.56 -0.87 -23.21
N GLY A 167 -4.09 -0.20 -24.23
CA GLY A 167 -4.88 0.37 -25.34
C GLY A 167 -5.66 -0.62 -26.20
N GLY A 168 -6.27 -1.64 -25.58
CA GLY A 168 -7.14 -2.65 -26.16
C GLY A 168 -8.60 -2.46 -25.72
N THR A 169 -9.51 -3.17 -26.36
CA THR A 169 -10.89 -3.37 -25.92
C THR A 169 -10.90 -3.87 -24.48
N ALA A 170 -11.78 -3.29 -23.63
CA ALA A 170 -11.98 -3.74 -22.26
C ALA A 170 -12.11 -5.28 -22.23
N ASN A 171 -11.30 -5.92 -21.43
CA ASN A 171 -11.27 -7.38 -21.34
C ASN A 171 -12.39 -7.81 -20.40
N THR A 172 -13.33 -8.61 -20.88
CA THR A 172 -14.39 -9.17 -20.02
C THR A 172 -13.85 -10.44 -19.37
N VAL A 173 -13.87 -10.46 -18.04
CA VAL A 173 -13.46 -11.63 -17.23
C VAL A 173 -14.60 -12.02 -16.31
N SER A 174 -14.79 -13.33 -16.10
CA SER A 174 -15.72 -13.84 -15.10
C SER A 174 -14.97 -14.08 -13.80
N ILE A 175 -15.57 -13.65 -12.70
CA ILE A 175 -15.09 -13.94 -11.35
C ILE A 175 -16.24 -14.56 -10.53
N SER A 176 -15.87 -15.40 -9.55
CA SER A 176 -16.79 -15.97 -8.58
C SER A 176 -16.45 -15.47 -7.17
N VAL A 177 -17.44 -15.00 -6.42
CA VAL A 177 -17.26 -14.49 -5.06
C VAL A 177 -18.15 -15.26 -4.10
N SER A 178 -17.53 -15.93 -3.14
CA SER A 178 -18.20 -16.66 -2.05
C SER A 178 -18.31 -15.83 -0.76
N GLY A 179 -19.19 -16.26 0.17
CA GLY A 179 -19.40 -15.59 1.46
C GLY A 179 -20.30 -14.37 1.38
N VAL A 180 -21.22 -14.32 0.38
CA VAL A 180 -22.23 -13.27 0.23
C VAL A 180 -23.55 -13.78 0.82
N ASP A 181 -23.71 -13.63 2.13
CA ASP A 181 -24.81 -14.25 2.88
C ASP A 181 -26.03 -13.34 3.05
N SER A 182 -25.90 -12.04 2.73
CA SER A 182 -26.94 -11.04 2.93
C SER A 182 -27.01 -10.02 1.79
N LEU A 183 -28.14 -9.30 1.70
CA LEU A 183 -28.30 -8.18 0.77
C LEU A 183 -27.30 -7.05 1.07
N ASN A 184 -26.94 -6.87 2.33
CA ASN A 184 -25.92 -5.89 2.74
C ASN A 184 -24.52 -6.28 2.21
N ASP A 185 -24.18 -7.56 2.24
CA ASP A 185 -22.93 -8.07 1.67
C ASP A 185 -22.91 -7.88 0.16
N TYR A 186 -24.02 -8.16 -0.52
CA TYR A 186 -24.16 -7.89 -1.95
C TYR A 186 -23.95 -6.41 -2.28
N ALA A 187 -24.57 -5.51 -1.51
CA ALA A 187 -24.44 -4.07 -1.72
C ALA A 187 -23.00 -3.60 -1.49
N ARG A 188 -22.37 -4.08 -0.39
CA ARG A 188 -20.97 -3.79 -0.06
C ARG A 188 -20.03 -4.28 -1.15
N LEU A 189 -20.18 -5.52 -1.59
CA LEU A 189 -19.38 -6.12 -2.66
C LEU A 189 -19.54 -5.37 -3.99
N SER A 190 -20.77 -5.07 -4.39
CA SER A 190 -21.05 -4.37 -5.63
C SER A 190 -20.47 -2.95 -5.63
N ALA A 191 -20.58 -2.23 -4.51
CA ALA A 191 -19.99 -0.91 -4.34
C ALA A 191 -18.46 -0.97 -4.40
N TYR A 192 -17.86 -1.96 -3.75
CA TYR A 192 -16.43 -2.20 -3.78
C TYR A 192 -15.92 -2.47 -5.19
N LEU A 193 -16.49 -3.45 -5.89
CA LEU A 193 -16.07 -3.79 -7.26
C LEU A 193 -16.16 -2.58 -8.21
N LYS A 194 -17.24 -1.80 -8.14
CA LYS A 194 -17.40 -0.57 -8.94
C LYS A 194 -16.40 0.53 -8.55
N GLY A 195 -15.89 0.50 -7.33
CA GLY A 195 -14.86 1.45 -6.83
C GLY A 195 -13.45 1.12 -7.28
N LEU A 196 -13.18 -0.13 -7.70
CA LEU A 196 -11.84 -0.56 -8.10
C LEU A 196 -11.39 0.11 -9.40
N THR A 197 -10.16 0.61 -9.42
CA THR A 197 -9.60 1.31 -10.59
C THR A 197 -9.47 0.42 -11.83
N ALA A 198 -9.22 -0.87 -11.61
CA ALA A 198 -9.11 -1.86 -12.67
C ALA A 198 -10.48 -2.18 -13.33
N VAL A 199 -11.60 -1.84 -12.68
CA VAL A 199 -12.94 -2.23 -13.11
C VAL A 199 -13.63 -1.09 -13.83
N VAL A 200 -14.14 -1.35 -15.02
CA VAL A 200 -14.90 -0.41 -15.86
C VAL A 200 -16.39 -0.62 -15.68
N ASP A 201 -16.82 -1.88 -15.69
CA ASP A 201 -18.23 -2.28 -15.52
C ASP A 201 -18.35 -3.58 -14.74
N VAL A 202 -19.47 -3.73 -14.03
CA VAL A 202 -19.77 -4.88 -13.15
C VAL A 202 -21.17 -5.37 -13.46
N GLN A 203 -21.29 -6.60 -13.91
CA GLN A 203 -22.57 -7.27 -14.15
C GLN A 203 -22.64 -8.58 -13.36
N ALA A 204 -23.65 -8.73 -12.49
CA ALA A 204 -23.91 -10.00 -11.85
C ALA A 204 -24.58 -10.94 -12.88
N GLU A 205 -23.99 -12.12 -13.08
CA GLU A 205 -24.49 -13.12 -14.04
C GLU A 205 -25.31 -14.21 -13.34
N ARG A 206 -24.88 -14.65 -12.17
CA ARG A 206 -25.52 -15.74 -11.44
C ARG A 206 -25.42 -15.51 -9.93
N VAL A 207 -26.49 -15.84 -9.22
CA VAL A 207 -26.52 -15.91 -7.75
C VAL A 207 -26.91 -17.33 -7.36
N ALA A 208 -26.03 -18.01 -6.63
CA ALA A 208 -26.23 -19.40 -6.19
C ALA A 208 -25.90 -19.53 -4.70
N GLY A 209 -26.90 -19.43 -3.84
CA GLY A 209 -26.70 -19.42 -2.39
C GLY A 209 -25.87 -18.24 -1.95
N ALA A 210 -24.75 -18.50 -1.27
CA ALA A 210 -23.78 -17.50 -0.80
C ALA A 210 -22.68 -17.18 -1.84
N GLU A 211 -22.85 -17.57 -3.09
CA GLU A 211 -21.89 -17.37 -4.18
C GLU A 211 -22.50 -16.57 -5.30
N ILE A 212 -21.75 -15.61 -5.83
CA ILE A 212 -22.17 -14.76 -6.94
C ILE A 212 -21.09 -14.73 -8.01
N ASP A 213 -21.49 -15.01 -9.25
CA ASP A 213 -20.63 -14.84 -10.42
C ASP A 213 -20.87 -13.47 -11.04
N TYR A 214 -19.79 -12.80 -11.39
CA TYR A 214 -19.78 -11.50 -12.04
C TYR A 214 -19.00 -11.55 -13.35
N ALA A 215 -19.56 -10.90 -14.39
CA ALA A 215 -18.79 -10.46 -15.54
C ALA A 215 -18.25 -9.06 -15.27
N LEU A 216 -16.94 -8.92 -15.29
CA LEU A 216 -16.25 -7.65 -15.09
C LEU A 216 -15.61 -7.21 -16.40
N GLN A 217 -15.87 -5.96 -16.79
CA GLN A 217 -15.04 -5.31 -17.81
C GLN A 217 -13.82 -4.67 -17.13
N LEU A 218 -12.62 -5.10 -17.50
CA LEU A 218 -11.39 -4.64 -16.86
C LEU A 218 -10.57 -3.71 -17.76
N ASN A 219 -10.00 -2.67 -17.16
CA ASN A 219 -8.81 -2.01 -17.66
C ASN A 219 -7.60 -2.77 -17.12
N GLY A 220 -6.99 -3.65 -17.92
CA GLY A 220 -5.89 -4.50 -17.49
C GLY A 220 -6.26 -5.98 -17.44
N SER A 221 -5.54 -6.75 -16.67
CA SER A 221 -5.67 -8.20 -16.55
C SER A 221 -6.39 -8.63 -15.27
N LEU A 222 -6.79 -9.92 -15.21
CA LEU A 222 -7.28 -10.55 -13.98
C LEU A 222 -6.21 -10.54 -12.89
N ASP A 223 -4.92 -10.65 -13.26
CA ASP A 223 -3.81 -10.57 -12.30
C ASP A 223 -3.68 -9.19 -11.66
N ASP A 224 -3.97 -8.11 -12.41
CA ASP A 224 -3.99 -6.74 -11.88
C ASP A 224 -5.15 -6.57 -10.89
N LEU A 225 -6.32 -7.12 -11.21
CA LEU A 225 -7.46 -7.17 -10.30
C LEU A 225 -7.12 -7.95 -9.03
N THR A 226 -6.58 -9.17 -9.17
CA THR A 226 -6.21 -10.03 -8.05
C THR A 226 -5.19 -9.35 -7.14
N ARG A 227 -4.20 -8.68 -7.72
CA ARG A 227 -3.20 -7.90 -6.99
C ARG A 227 -3.82 -6.73 -6.22
N THR A 228 -4.74 -6.01 -6.84
CA THR A 228 -5.46 -4.90 -6.19
C THR A 228 -6.35 -5.41 -5.06
N VAL A 229 -7.08 -6.49 -5.29
CA VAL A 229 -7.94 -7.13 -4.28
C VAL A 229 -7.12 -7.64 -3.08
N SER A 230 -5.92 -8.18 -3.32
CA SER A 230 -5.07 -8.73 -2.25
C SER A 230 -4.61 -7.69 -1.22
N ILE A 231 -4.57 -6.41 -1.60
CA ILE A 231 -4.27 -5.29 -0.69
C ILE A 231 -5.53 -4.63 -0.12
N GLY A 232 -6.71 -4.99 -0.63
CA GLY A 232 -7.99 -4.48 -0.17
C GLY A 232 -8.49 -5.18 1.11
N THR A 233 -9.48 -4.57 1.75
CA THR A 233 -10.07 -5.08 3.01
C THR A 233 -11.39 -5.82 2.81
N VAL A 234 -11.95 -5.81 1.59
CA VAL A 234 -13.30 -6.33 1.31
C VAL A 234 -13.29 -7.73 0.73
N LEU A 235 -12.36 -8.02 -0.16
CA LEU A 235 -12.21 -9.33 -0.79
C LEU A 235 -10.84 -9.94 -0.50
N GLU A 236 -10.77 -11.25 -0.55
CA GLU A 236 -9.51 -12.00 -0.56
C GLU A 236 -9.51 -13.00 -1.72
N PRO A 237 -8.37 -13.17 -2.41
CA PRO A 237 -8.27 -14.18 -3.46
C PRO A 237 -8.22 -15.58 -2.83
N ILE A 238 -8.92 -16.52 -3.44
CA ILE A 238 -8.85 -17.95 -3.08
C ILE A 238 -7.78 -18.60 -3.96
N ILE A 239 -6.84 -19.31 -3.32
CA ILE A 239 -5.85 -20.11 -4.04
C ILE A 239 -6.56 -21.36 -4.56
N SER A 240 -6.83 -21.40 -5.87
CA SER A 240 -7.49 -22.52 -6.53
C SER A 240 -6.91 -22.74 -7.92
N GLU A 241 -7.21 -23.90 -8.52
CA GLU A 241 -6.82 -24.21 -9.92
C GLU A 241 -7.51 -23.29 -10.94
N THR A 242 -8.69 -22.78 -10.57
CA THR A 242 -9.46 -21.85 -11.42
C THR A 242 -9.18 -20.42 -10.99
N PRO A 243 -8.55 -19.58 -11.80
CA PRO A 243 -8.32 -18.17 -11.47
C PRO A 243 -9.64 -17.39 -11.41
N GLY A 244 -9.65 -16.29 -10.64
CA GLY A 244 -10.82 -15.43 -10.52
C GLY A 244 -11.80 -15.81 -9.41
N GLN A 245 -11.37 -16.67 -8.48
CA GLN A 245 -12.15 -16.99 -7.29
C GLN A 245 -11.74 -16.12 -6.10
N PHE A 246 -12.74 -15.54 -5.45
CA PHE A 246 -12.56 -14.65 -4.31
C PHE A 246 -13.53 -14.99 -3.19
N ARG A 247 -13.22 -14.53 -1.98
CA ARG A 247 -14.10 -14.61 -0.81
C ARG A 247 -14.33 -13.21 -0.25
N LEU A 248 -15.56 -12.94 0.14
CA LEU A 248 -15.91 -11.72 0.86
C LEU A 248 -15.39 -11.83 2.31
N ARG A 249 -14.63 -10.83 2.74
CA ARG A 249 -14.19 -10.73 4.15
C ARG A 249 -15.35 -10.26 5.01
N GLN A 250 -15.52 -10.92 6.13
CA GLN A 250 -16.55 -10.58 7.14
C GLN A 250 -16.11 -9.38 8.00
#